data_223dc6d5557cc1ed97f10e6db0738bbb
#
_entry.id   223dc6d5557cc1ed97f10e6db0738bbb
#
_cell.length_a   1.000
_cell.length_b   1.000
_cell.length_c   1.000
_cell.angle_alpha   90.00
_cell.angle_beta   90.00
_cell.angle_gamma   90.00
#
_symmetry.space_group_name_H-M   'P 1'
#
loop_
_entity.id
_entity.type
_entity.pdbx_description
1 polymer ?
#
loop_
_entity_poly.entity_id
_entity_poly.type
_entity_poly.pdbx_seq_one_letter_code
_entity_poly.pdbx_strand_id
1 'polypeptide(L)'
;MGLQVKTRSGAWIDVATDPDTFVVNIGDLLMRWTNDRWVSNIHRVAIPPGNAGGAKRLSMAFFHHPNYDALIQCVAPSGQAKYPPVLSGEYRDLKYRQTRLMETATTTTA
;
A
#
# COMPACT_ATOMS: atom_id res chain seq x y z
N MET A 1 7.62 -17.17 5.71
CA MET A 1 6.98 -16.19 4.82
C MET A 1 5.65 -15.77 5.41
N GLY A 2 5.08 -14.64 5.04
CA GLY A 2 3.81 -14.17 5.61
C GLY A 2 3.24 -13.00 4.82
N LEU A 3 4.10 -12.28 4.07
CA LEU A 3 3.64 -11.21 3.19
C LEU A 3 3.08 -11.81 1.90
N GLN A 4 1.85 -11.42 1.56
CA GLN A 4 1.18 -11.80 0.32
C GLN A 4 0.71 -10.56 -0.42
N VAL A 5 0.74 -10.62 -1.74
CA VAL A 5 0.18 -9.60 -2.62
C VAL A 5 -0.96 -10.17 -3.46
N LYS A 6 -1.93 -9.31 -3.76
CA LYS A 6 -3.07 -9.68 -4.59
C LYS A 6 -2.76 -9.41 -6.06
N THR A 7 -2.89 -10.42 -6.90
CA THR A 7 -2.72 -10.28 -8.34
C THR A 7 -3.91 -9.56 -8.98
N ARG A 8 -3.79 -9.14 -10.22
CA ARG A 8 -4.89 -8.56 -10.99
C ARG A 8 -6.05 -9.54 -11.22
N SER A 9 -5.76 -10.85 -11.25
CA SER A 9 -6.78 -11.91 -11.32
C SER A 9 -7.48 -12.19 -9.99
N GLY A 10 -7.07 -11.51 -8.90
CA GLY A 10 -7.65 -11.67 -7.58
C GLY A 10 -6.99 -12.74 -6.70
N ALA A 11 -6.03 -13.49 -7.21
CA ALA A 11 -5.30 -14.49 -6.43
C ALA A 11 -4.30 -13.86 -5.46
N TRP A 12 -4.10 -14.49 -4.30
CA TRP A 12 -3.06 -14.14 -3.36
C TRP A 12 -1.82 -14.97 -3.63
N ILE A 13 -0.67 -14.32 -3.75
CA ILE A 13 0.63 -14.97 -3.92
C ILE A 13 1.59 -14.54 -2.84
N ASP A 14 2.43 -15.47 -2.38
CA ASP A 14 3.47 -15.19 -1.42
C ASP A 14 4.58 -14.35 -2.06
N VAL A 15 5.04 -13.35 -1.30
CA VAL A 15 6.21 -12.56 -1.70
C VAL A 15 7.46 -13.33 -1.28
N ALA A 16 8.28 -13.70 -2.26
CA ALA A 16 9.58 -14.29 -1.99
C ALA A 16 10.46 -13.27 -1.27
N THR A 17 11.15 -13.74 -0.23
CA THR A 17 12.09 -12.92 0.53
C THR A 17 13.43 -13.61 0.55
N ASP A 18 14.45 -12.98 -0.01
CA ASP A 18 15.81 -13.43 0.09
C ASP A 18 16.53 -12.76 1.27
N PRO A 19 17.48 -13.45 1.91
CA PRO A 19 18.34 -12.80 2.91
C PRO A 19 19.00 -11.54 2.33
N ASP A 20 19.17 -10.53 3.17
CA ASP A 20 19.85 -9.28 2.82
C ASP A 20 19.18 -8.44 1.73
N THR A 21 17.88 -8.64 1.52
CA THR A 21 17.08 -7.87 0.57
C THR A 21 15.94 -7.10 1.25
N PHE A 22 15.48 -6.04 0.59
CA PHE A 22 14.27 -5.31 0.97
C PHE A 22 13.15 -5.63 -0.01
N VAL A 23 11.94 -5.80 0.52
CA VAL A 23 10.73 -5.80 -0.30
C VAL A 23 10.26 -4.38 -0.47
N VAL A 24 10.24 -3.90 -1.70
CA VAL A 24 9.76 -2.55 -2.03
C VAL A 24 8.44 -2.65 -2.78
N ASN A 25 7.42 -1.95 -2.31
CA ASN A 25 6.13 -1.87 -2.99
C ASN A 25 5.74 -0.43 -3.28
N ILE A 26 5.02 -0.23 -4.37
CA ILE A 26 4.47 1.05 -4.78
C ILE A 26 3.27 1.39 -3.90
N GLY A 27 3.26 2.59 -3.34
CA GLY A 27 2.12 3.13 -2.60
C GLY A 27 1.16 3.92 -3.49
N ASP A 28 -0.03 4.22 -2.96
CA ASP A 28 -1.11 4.91 -3.66
C ASP A 28 -0.70 6.28 -4.22
N LEU A 29 0.16 7.02 -3.50
CA LEU A 29 0.59 8.34 -3.93
C LEU A 29 1.50 8.25 -5.17
N LEU A 30 2.43 7.28 -5.19
CA LEU A 30 3.31 7.07 -6.33
C LEU A 30 2.55 6.52 -7.55
N MET A 31 1.55 5.65 -7.33
CA MET A 31 0.64 5.21 -8.38
C MET A 31 -0.08 6.42 -9.02
N ARG A 32 -0.64 7.31 -8.19
CA ARG A 32 -1.29 8.54 -8.64
C ARG A 32 -0.32 9.45 -9.40
N TRP A 33 0.88 9.67 -8.87
CA TRP A 33 1.90 10.51 -9.47
C TRP A 33 2.33 10.01 -10.85
N THR A 34 2.49 8.69 -10.99
CA THR A 34 2.85 8.06 -12.26
C THR A 34 1.67 7.84 -13.21
N ASN A 35 0.50 8.37 -12.91
CA ASN A 35 -0.72 8.21 -13.73
C ASN A 35 -1.07 6.74 -13.98
N ASP A 36 -0.95 5.89 -12.95
CA ASP A 36 -1.15 4.43 -12.95
C ASP A 36 -0.14 3.62 -13.79
N ARG A 37 0.99 4.21 -14.16
CA ARG A 37 2.07 3.43 -14.81
C ARG A 37 2.68 2.44 -13.82
N TRP A 38 2.81 2.83 -12.57
CA TRP A 38 3.19 1.98 -11.46
C TRP A 38 1.98 1.80 -10.54
N VAL A 39 1.65 0.56 -10.25
CA VAL A 39 0.40 0.23 -9.55
C VAL A 39 0.68 -0.13 -8.10
N SER A 40 -0.10 0.46 -7.20
CA SER A 40 -0.15 0.04 -5.79
C SER A 40 -0.86 -1.30 -5.69
N ASN A 41 -0.20 -2.30 -5.11
CA ASN A 41 -0.77 -3.62 -4.93
C ASN A 41 -1.39 -3.76 -3.54
N ILE A 42 -2.57 -4.35 -3.47
CA ILE A 42 -3.17 -4.80 -2.21
C ILE A 42 -2.30 -5.91 -1.65
N HIS A 43 -1.92 -5.79 -0.39
CA HIS A 43 -1.07 -6.77 0.30
C HIS A 43 -1.60 -7.05 1.70
N ARG A 44 -1.23 -8.20 2.24
CA ARG A 44 -1.61 -8.63 3.58
C ARG A 44 -0.49 -9.45 4.22
N VAL A 45 -0.57 -9.60 5.54
CA VAL A 45 0.21 -10.59 6.26
C VAL A 45 -0.70 -11.78 6.55
N ALA A 46 -0.31 -12.97 6.09
CA ALA A 46 -1.02 -14.21 6.34
C ALA A 46 -0.21 -15.10 7.28
N ILE A 47 -0.89 -15.81 8.17
CA ILE A 47 -0.29 -16.83 9.02
C ILE A 47 -0.17 -18.11 8.17
N PRO A 48 1.04 -18.67 7.99
CA PRO A 48 1.20 -19.91 7.22
C PRO A 48 0.40 -21.07 7.84
N PRO A 49 -0.21 -21.93 7.03
CA PRO A 49 -0.85 -23.14 7.52
C PRO A 49 0.13 -23.99 8.33
N GLY A 50 -0.32 -24.54 9.43
CA GLY A 50 0.50 -25.40 10.31
C GLY A 50 1.39 -24.66 11.31
N ASN A 51 1.41 -23.35 11.32
CA ASN A 51 2.21 -22.56 12.28
C ASN A 51 1.45 -22.26 13.59
N ALA A 52 0.64 -23.18 14.06
CA ALA A 52 -0.08 -23.05 15.33
C ALA A 52 0.85 -23.05 16.58
N GLY A 53 2.15 -23.21 16.38
CA GLY A 53 3.12 -23.42 17.45
C GLY A 53 4.08 -22.27 17.74
N GLY A 54 3.91 -21.08 17.17
CA GLY A 54 4.58 -19.91 17.73
C GLY A 54 5.91 -19.47 17.12
N ALA A 55 6.20 -19.75 15.85
CA ALA A 55 7.32 -19.07 15.18
C ALA A 55 7.03 -17.57 15.10
N LYS A 56 7.80 -16.77 15.83
CA LYS A 56 7.72 -15.30 15.82
C LYS A 56 8.53 -14.76 14.64
N ARG A 57 7.97 -13.80 13.91
CA ARG A 57 8.67 -13.04 12.87
C ARG A 57 8.52 -11.56 13.15
N LEU A 58 9.65 -10.88 13.24
CA LEU A 58 9.70 -9.43 13.29
C LEU A 58 9.73 -8.89 11.85
N SER A 59 8.94 -7.86 11.58
CA SER A 59 9.04 -7.09 10.33
C SER A 59 8.94 -5.60 10.64
N MET A 60 9.67 -4.80 9.88
CA MET A 60 9.67 -3.35 10.01
C MET A 60 9.24 -2.75 8.67
N ALA A 61 8.21 -1.92 8.68
CA ALA A 61 7.77 -1.18 7.52
C ALA A 61 8.38 0.22 7.55
N PHE A 62 8.99 0.63 6.44
CA PHE A 62 9.49 1.99 6.24
C PHE A 62 8.66 2.67 5.17
N PHE A 63 7.99 3.77 5.54
CA PHE A 63 7.19 4.57 4.62
C PHE A 63 7.98 5.78 4.15
N HIS A 64 8.37 5.77 2.89
CA HIS A 64 9.03 6.91 2.26
C HIS A 64 8.00 7.87 1.68
N HIS A 65 7.85 9.03 2.31
CA HIS A 65 6.91 10.06 1.88
C HIS A 65 7.63 11.27 1.29
N PRO A 66 7.05 11.96 0.29
CA PRO A 66 7.45 13.32 -0.07
C PRO A 66 7.25 14.28 1.10
N ASN A 67 7.82 15.49 0.99
CA ASN A 67 7.51 16.55 1.93
C ASN A 67 6.00 16.78 2.04
N TYR A 68 5.53 17.21 3.19
CA TYR A 68 4.10 17.39 3.45
C TYR A 68 3.43 18.34 2.44
N ASP A 69 4.11 19.41 2.09
CA ASP A 69 3.69 20.47 1.18
C ASP A 69 4.05 20.20 -0.29
N ALA A 70 4.61 19.04 -0.61
CA ALA A 70 4.94 18.68 -1.99
C ALA A 70 3.66 18.52 -2.82
N LEU A 71 3.59 19.26 -3.93
CA LEU A 71 2.50 19.13 -4.90
C LEU A 71 2.73 17.89 -5.77
N ILE A 72 1.82 16.95 -5.71
CA ILE A 72 1.82 15.73 -6.51
C ILE A 72 0.90 15.94 -7.70
N GLN A 73 1.50 16.07 -8.85
CA GLN A 73 0.81 16.25 -10.14
C GLN A 73 1.17 15.09 -11.06
N CYS A 74 0.19 14.50 -11.74
CA CYS A 74 0.42 13.35 -12.61
C CYS A 74 1.49 13.65 -13.68
N VAL A 75 2.46 12.77 -13.81
CA VAL A 75 3.44 12.79 -14.90
C VAL A 75 2.78 12.17 -16.13
N ALA A 76 2.09 13.00 -16.90
CA ALA A 76 1.33 12.60 -18.08
C ALA A 76 1.38 13.70 -19.15
N PRO A 77 1.20 13.36 -20.44
CA PRO A 77 0.97 14.36 -21.49
C PRO A 77 -0.23 15.26 -21.14
N SER A 78 -0.22 16.48 -21.68
CA SER A 78 -1.29 17.45 -21.46
C SER A 78 -2.68 16.84 -21.74
N GLY A 79 -3.62 17.04 -20.83
CA GLY A 79 -5.00 16.55 -20.94
C GLY A 79 -5.18 15.05 -20.67
N GLN A 80 -4.14 14.30 -20.31
CA GLN A 80 -4.22 12.86 -20.06
C GLN A 80 -4.06 12.49 -18.58
N ALA A 81 -4.00 13.45 -17.67
CA ALA A 81 -3.91 13.19 -16.23
C ALA A 81 -5.23 12.58 -15.72
N LYS A 82 -5.14 11.40 -15.09
CA LYS A 82 -6.29 10.72 -14.48
C LYS A 82 -6.72 11.35 -13.16
N TYR A 83 -5.83 12.05 -12.51
CA TYR A 83 -6.03 12.59 -11.17
C TYR A 83 -5.71 14.07 -11.12
N PRO A 84 -6.49 14.88 -10.39
CA PRO A 84 -6.13 16.26 -10.12
C PRO A 84 -4.89 16.35 -9.22
N PRO A 85 -4.15 17.47 -9.26
CA PRO A 85 -3.05 17.71 -8.34
C PRO A 85 -3.52 17.67 -6.87
N VAL A 86 -2.64 17.23 -5.97
CA VAL A 86 -2.92 17.13 -4.54
C VAL A 86 -1.63 17.35 -3.74
N LEU A 87 -1.75 17.95 -2.55
CA LEU A 87 -0.64 18.02 -1.61
C LEU A 87 -0.41 16.65 -0.96
N SER A 88 0.85 16.23 -0.88
CA SER A 88 1.25 14.93 -0.34
C SER A 88 0.67 14.69 1.06
N GLY A 89 0.79 15.66 1.95
CA GLY A 89 0.31 15.57 3.32
C GLY A 89 -1.21 15.46 3.41
N GLU A 90 -1.94 16.30 2.67
CA GLU A 90 -3.41 16.26 2.65
C GLU A 90 -3.94 14.92 2.13
N TYR A 91 -3.33 14.39 1.08
CA TYR A 91 -3.70 13.08 0.55
C TYR A 91 -3.46 11.96 1.56
N ARG A 92 -2.32 11.98 2.24
CA ARG A 92 -2.00 11.03 3.30
C ARG A 92 -3.02 11.09 4.44
N ASP A 93 -3.34 12.29 4.92
CA ASP A 93 -4.28 12.48 6.01
C ASP A 93 -5.70 12.04 5.63
N LEU A 94 -6.11 12.27 4.38
CA LEU A 94 -7.36 11.74 3.83
C LEU A 94 -7.39 10.21 3.87
N LYS A 95 -6.32 9.54 3.43
CA LYS A 95 -6.22 8.08 3.44
C LYS A 95 -6.30 7.51 4.86
N TYR A 96 -5.62 8.11 5.83
CA TYR A 96 -5.70 7.69 7.24
C TYR A 96 -7.11 7.81 7.80
N ARG A 97 -7.82 8.90 7.50
CA ARG A 97 -9.21 9.06 7.93
C ARG A 97 -10.12 8.00 7.34
N GLN A 98 -9.97 7.68 6.06
CA GLN A 98 -10.74 6.63 5.38
C GLN A 98 -10.53 5.26 6.03
N THR A 99 -9.29 4.90 6.35
CA THR A 99 -8.97 3.64 7.02
C THR A 99 -9.64 3.52 8.39
N ARG A 100 -9.58 4.57 9.21
CA ARG A 100 -10.21 4.60 10.54
C ARG A 100 -11.73 4.47 10.47
N LEU A 101 -12.37 5.10 9.50
CA LEU A 101 -13.82 5.01 9.31
C LEU A 101 -14.25 3.59 8.94
N MET A 102 -13.45 2.87 8.14
CA MET A 102 -13.70 1.47 7.79
C MET A 102 -13.55 0.54 9.01
N GLU A 103 -12.54 0.76 9.86
CA GLU A 103 -12.33 -0.02 11.09
C GLU A 103 -13.51 0.16 12.06
N THR A 104 -14.00 1.37 12.24
CA THR A 104 -15.13 1.67 13.12
C THR A 104 -16.43 1.03 12.64
N ALA A 105 -16.68 1.03 11.32
CA ALA A 105 -17.85 0.41 10.72
C ALA A 105 -17.85 -1.12 10.88
N THR A 106 -16.68 -1.76 10.83
CA THR A 106 -16.55 -3.22 11.01
C THR A 106 -16.75 -3.65 12.46
N THR A 107 -16.41 -2.80 13.43
CA THR A 107 -16.55 -3.13 14.87
C THR A 107 -17.99 -2.97 15.36
N THR A 108 -18.84 -2.23 14.67
CA THR A 108 -20.24 -1.98 15.08
C THR A 108 -21.20 -3.10 14.64
N THR A 109 -20.75 -4.06 13.84
CA THR A 109 -21.57 -5.15 13.26
C THR A 109 -21.32 -6.52 13.96
N ALA A 110 -20.64 -6.56 15.09
CA ALA A 110 -20.37 -7.78 15.86
C ALA A 110 -21.19 -7.82 17.17
#